data_7909ea310cfd363dbf1e54daa4388a22
#
_entry.id   7909ea310cfd363dbf1e54daa4388a22
#
_cell.length_a   1.000
_cell.length_b   1.000
_cell.length_c   1.000
_cell.angle_alpha   90.00
_cell.angle_beta   90.00
_cell.angle_gamma   90.00
#
_symmetry.space_group_name_H-M   'P 1'
#
loop_
_entity.id
_entity.type
_entity.pdbx_description
1 polymer ?
#
loop_
_entity_poly.entity_id
_entity_poly.type
_entity_poly.pdbx_seq_one_letter_code
_entity_poly.pdbx_strand_id
1 'polypeptide(L)'
;NAWEYVPTGHQVLGVAAIDIDANNPNTMFIGTGEAYGSSENYPGIGPVRTPRGSYGIGILTSTDGGLSWTKSLDWSLNQKKSVQKIQINPLRSESIWAATTDGVYESTDGGDSWSNIHSVTMATDIIINPLDTNMVFVAHGGMGSDGHGIYRTQDGGETFSKANLLVGGGPFEYKGKAVLSMSSEKPNIIYASIGNSDGSLNYE
;
A
#
# COMPACT_ATOMS: atom_id res chain seq x y z
N ASN A 1 23.76 8.37 19.25
CA ASN A 1 22.99 8.18 18.03
C ASN A 1 22.05 9.38 17.86
N ALA A 2 22.26 10.20 16.86
CA ALA A 2 21.42 11.34 16.53
C ALA A 2 20.61 11.01 15.26
N TRP A 3 19.40 11.55 15.17
CA TRP A 3 18.64 11.54 13.93
C TRP A 3 19.25 12.56 12.97
N GLU A 4 19.42 12.17 11.72
CA GLU A 4 19.90 13.03 10.66
C GLU A 4 18.80 13.23 9.61
N TYR A 5 18.64 14.46 9.15
CA TYR A 5 17.72 14.77 8.07
C TYR A 5 18.35 14.41 6.71
N VAL A 6 17.69 13.56 5.96
CA VAL A 6 18.13 13.18 4.61
C VAL A 6 17.14 13.79 3.60
N PRO A 7 17.58 14.77 2.78
CA PRO A 7 16.70 15.38 1.78
C PRO A 7 16.49 14.43 0.60
N THR A 8 15.24 14.31 0.15
CA THR A 8 14.92 13.52 -1.05
C THR A 8 15.29 14.22 -2.37
N GLY A 9 15.60 15.52 -2.35
CA GLY A 9 15.80 16.32 -3.55
C GLY A 9 14.50 16.64 -4.31
N HIS A 10 13.36 16.16 -3.81
CA HIS A 10 12.04 16.35 -4.42
C HIS A 10 11.10 17.10 -3.47
N GLN A 11 10.12 17.82 -4.05
CA GLN A 11 9.08 18.48 -3.25
C GLN A 11 8.04 17.46 -2.81
N VAL A 12 8.22 16.90 -1.62
CA VAL A 12 7.35 15.90 -0.99
C VAL A 12 6.84 16.46 0.33
N LEU A 13 5.52 16.50 0.51
CA LEU A 13 4.88 16.96 1.76
C LEU A 13 4.77 15.87 2.82
N GLY A 14 4.81 14.59 2.41
CA GLY A 14 4.71 13.46 3.32
C GLY A 14 5.23 12.18 2.69
N VAL A 15 5.71 11.28 3.54
CA VAL A 15 6.09 9.90 3.19
C VAL A 15 5.30 8.99 4.13
N ALA A 16 4.46 8.12 3.56
CA ALA A 16 3.62 7.20 4.32
C ALA A 16 4.13 5.75 4.27
N ALA A 17 5.00 5.43 3.31
CA ALA A 17 5.53 4.09 3.13
C ALA A 17 7.05 4.13 2.92
N ILE A 18 7.72 3.14 3.47
CA ILE A 18 9.13 2.86 3.21
C ILE A 18 9.33 1.35 3.24
N ASP A 19 10.11 0.84 2.31
CA ASP A 19 10.64 -0.52 2.37
C ASP A 19 12.09 -0.55 1.88
N ILE A 20 12.86 -1.48 2.47
CA ILE A 20 14.30 -1.64 2.22
C ILE A 20 14.52 -3.08 1.78
N ASP A 21 15.25 -3.25 0.67
CA ASP A 21 15.60 -4.59 0.20
C ASP A 21 16.50 -5.30 1.22
N ALA A 22 16.00 -6.40 1.79
CA ALA A 22 16.74 -7.19 2.76
C ALA A 22 18.02 -7.82 2.18
N ASN A 23 18.07 -8.03 0.86
CA ASN A 23 19.23 -8.60 0.17
C ASN A 23 20.25 -7.52 -0.23
N ASN A 24 19.79 -6.27 -0.42
CA ASN A 24 20.64 -5.13 -0.73
C ASN A 24 20.15 -3.87 -0.01
N PRO A 25 20.59 -3.61 1.24
CA PRO A 25 20.11 -2.48 2.03
C PRO A 25 20.39 -1.08 1.44
N ASN A 26 21.19 -0.98 0.40
CA ASN A 26 21.35 0.27 -0.35
C ASN A 26 20.16 0.58 -1.24
N THR A 27 19.36 -0.44 -1.59
CA THR A 27 18.13 -0.29 -2.39
C THR A 27 16.93 -0.13 -1.45
N MET A 28 16.23 0.99 -1.61
CA MET A 28 15.05 1.29 -0.82
C MET A 28 14.05 2.12 -1.63
N PHE A 29 12.79 2.00 -1.25
CA PHE A 29 11.69 2.71 -1.86
C PHE A 29 10.91 3.49 -0.81
N ILE A 30 10.49 4.70 -1.16
CA ILE A 30 9.56 5.49 -0.34
C ILE A 30 8.31 5.84 -1.15
N GLY A 31 7.17 5.65 -0.52
CA GLY A 31 5.86 6.03 -1.05
C GLY A 31 5.45 7.38 -0.52
N THR A 32 5.14 8.30 -1.42
CA THR A 32 4.86 9.68 -1.09
C THR A 32 3.37 9.97 -0.99
N GLY A 33 3.03 10.99 -0.20
CA GLY A 33 1.68 11.38 0.14
C GLY A 33 1.14 10.59 1.33
N GLU A 34 0.14 11.16 1.96
CA GLU A 34 -0.61 10.55 3.06
C GLU A 34 -2.08 10.90 2.88
N ALA A 35 -2.87 10.02 2.29
CA ALA A 35 -4.28 10.24 2.05
C ALA A 35 -5.16 9.26 2.83
N TYR A 36 -6.22 9.79 3.45
CA TYR A 36 -7.17 9.00 4.24
C TYR A 36 -8.42 8.63 3.45
N GLY A 37 -8.52 9.07 2.20
CA GLY A 37 -9.64 8.79 1.33
C GLY A 37 -9.34 9.17 -0.12
N SER A 38 -10.13 8.62 -1.05
CA SER A 38 -10.17 9.04 -2.46
C SER A 38 -11.32 10.00 -2.67
N SER A 39 -11.03 11.19 -3.19
CA SER A 39 -12.06 12.22 -3.42
C SER A 39 -12.89 11.98 -4.69
N GLU A 40 -12.42 11.16 -5.60
CA GLU A 40 -13.07 10.94 -6.89
C GLU A 40 -14.38 10.16 -6.75
N ASN A 41 -14.51 9.34 -5.70
CA ASN A 41 -15.64 8.45 -5.47
C ASN A 41 -16.55 8.85 -4.29
N TYR A 42 -16.37 10.05 -3.70
CA TYR A 42 -17.21 10.47 -2.58
C TYR A 42 -18.24 11.51 -3.05
N PRO A 43 -19.50 11.11 -3.30
CA PRO A 43 -20.56 12.03 -3.74
C PRO A 43 -20.89 13.03 -2.62
N GLY A 44 -20.75 14.33 -2.91
CA GLY A 44 -21.19 15.41 -2.01
C GLY A 44 -20.06 16.17 -1.29
N ILE A 45 -18.82 15.76 -1.39
CA ILE A 45 -17.68 16.61 -1.02
C ILE A 45 -17.19 17.28 -2.30
N GLY A 46 -17.39 18.59 -2.41
CA GLY A 46 -17.02 19.38 -3.56
C GLY A 46 -15.56 19.22 -3.98
N PRO A 47 -15.10 19.88 -5.06
CA PRO A 47 -13.90 19.50 -5.76
C PRO A 47 -12.68 19.43 -4.82
N VAL A 48 -12.16 18.21 -4.71
CA VAL A 48 -10.79 17.91 -4.34
C VAL A 48 -10.29 18.56 -3.04
N ARG A 49 -10.79 18.10 -1.91
CA ARG A 49 -9.97 18.08 -0.70
C ARG A 49 -9.71 16.63 -0.37
N THR A 50 -8.42 16.24 -0.30
CA THR A 50 -8.09 15.07 0.53
C THR A 50 -8.74 15.31 1.87
N PRO A 51 -9.70 14.46 2.30
CA PRO A 51 -10.21 14.60 3.65
C PRO A 51 -9.12 14.16 4.62
N ARG A 52 -8.24 15.11 4.97
CA ARG A 52 -7.00 14.96 5.73
C ARG A 52 -5.86 14.30 4.94
N GLY A 53 -4.68 14.89 5.02
CA GLY A 53 -3.46 14.40 4.40
C GLY A 53 -3.00 15.23 3.19
N SER A 54 -2.02 14.70 2.49
CA SER A 54 -1.44 15.32 1.30
C SER A 54 -1.32 14.29 0.17
N TYR A 55 -1.49 14.76 -1.06
CA TYR A 55 -1.16 13.94 -2.22
C TYR A 55 0.36 13.81 -2.39
N GLY A 56 0.78 12.70 -2.97
CA GLY A 56 2.16 12.42 -3.26
C GLY A 56 2.52 12.69 -4.71
N ILE A 57 3.79 12.50 -5.01
CA ILE A 57 4.37 12.52 -6.36
C ILE A 57 4.64 11.11 -6.89
N GLY A 58 4.19 10.07 -6.19
CA GLY A 58 4.41 8.67 -6.53
C GLY A 58 5.43 7.99 -5.63
N ILE A 59 6.28 7.17 -6.22
CA ILE A 59 7.32 6.39 -5.52
C ILE A 59 8.69 6.93 -5.90
N LEU A 60 9.55 7.12 -4.91
CA LEU A 60 10.96 7.40 -5.09
C LEU A 60 11.78 6.16 -4.71
N THR A 61 12.87 5.94 -5.42
CA THR A 61 13.85 4.89 -5.14
C THR A 61 15.22 5.48 -4.88
N SER A 62 15.96 4.83 -4.00
CA SER A 62 17.39 5.04 -3.76
C SER A 62 18.12 3.73 -3.97
N THR A 63 19.33 3.80 -4.52
CA THR A 63 20.27 2.67 -4.68
C THR A 63 21.59 2.88 -3.96
N ASP A 64 21.66 3.93 -3.15
CA ASP A 64 22.88 4.36 -2.43
C ASP A 64 22.67 4.53 -0.92
N GLY A 65 21.70 3.82 -0.35
CA GLY A 65 21.42 3.86 1.08
C GLY A 65 20.68 5.12 1.52
N GLY A 66 19.92 5.74 0.61
CA GLY A 66 19.13 6.93 0.90
C GLY A 66 19.86 8.25 0.71
N LEU A 67 21.10 8.25 0.20
CA LEU A 67 21.85 9.47 -0.03
C LEU A 67 21.29 10.29 -1.19
N SER A 68 20.79 9.61 -2.22
CA SER A 68 20.07 10.24 -3.34
C SER A 68 18.80 9.46 -3.70
N TRP A 69 17.83 10.16 -4.31
CA TRP A 69 16.53 9.61 -4.65
C TRP A 69 16.15 9.99 -6.08
N THR A 70 15.61 9.03 -6.80
CA THR A 70 15.06 9.20 -8.15
C THR A 70 13.59 8.79 -8.18
N LYS A 71 12.84 9.29 -9.15
CA LYS A 71 11.44 8.90 -9.32
C LYS A 71 11.37 7.53 -9.98
N SER A 72 10.66 6.62 -9.35
CA SER A 72 10.34 5.28 -9.84
C SER A 72 8.93 5.25 -10.45
N LEU A 73 7.89 5.59 -9.67
CA LEU A 73 6.55 5.84 -10.19
C LEU A 73 6.27 7.34 -10.10
N ASP A 74 6.14 8.01 -11.25
CA ASP A 74 6.04 9.48 -11.29
C ASP A 74 4.59 9.97 -11.48
N TRP A 75 4.02 10.54 -10.41
CA TRP A 75 2.73 11.22 -10.42
C TRP A 75 2.83 12.74 -10.26
N SER A 76 4.03 13.32 -10.44
CA SER A 76 4.24 14.75 -10.19
C SER A 76 3.41 15.66 -11.06
N LEU A 77 2.95 15.20 -12.23
CA LEU A 77 2.04 15.93 -13.11
C LEU A 77 0.55 15.68 -12.80
N ASN A 78 0.23 14.72 -11.95
CA ASN A 78 -1.14 14.41 -11.53
C ASN A 78 -1.17 14.04 -10.04
N GLN A 79 -0.95 15.03 -9.18
CA GLN A 79 -0.87 14.88 -7.74
C GLN A 79 -2.26 14.71 -7.12
N LYS A 80 -2.94 13.60 -7.42
CA LYS A 80 -4.25 13.23 -6.86
C LYS A 80 -4.24 11.89 -6.13
N LYS A 81 -3.07 11.28 -5.97
CA LYS A 81 -2.87 9.95 -5.46
C LYS A 81 -1.85 9.95 -4.31
N SER A 82 -1.86 8.91 -3.52
CA SER A 82 -0.84 8.66 -2.50
C SER A 82 -0.52 7.18 -2.40
N VAL A 83 0.69 6.87 -1.94
CA VAL A 83 1.16 5.51 -1.69
C VAL A 83 1.03 5.23 -0.20
N GLN A 84 0.29 4.20 0.17
CA GLN A 84 -0.02 3.86 1.57
C GLN A 84 0.96 2.81 2.13
N LYS A 85 1.39 1.88 1.29
CA LYS A 85 2.31 0.81 1.65
C LYS A 85 3.17 0.44 0.45
N ILE A 86 4.43 0.09 0.70
CA ILE A 86 5.30 -0.57 -0.26
C ILE A 86 5.78 -1.87 0.37
N GLN A 87 5.94 -2.90 -0.43
CA GLN A 87 6.58 -4.14 -0.01
C GLN A 87 7.39 -4.73 -1.16
N ILE A 88 8.68 -4.92 -0.91
CA ILE A 88 9.59 -5.65 -1.79
C ILE A 88 9.36 -7.14 -1.56
N ASN A 89 9.28 -7.91 -2.64
CA ASN A 89 9.14 -9.35 -2.55
C ASN A 89 10.40 -9.96 -1.90
N PRO A 90 10.27 -10.67 -0.78
CA PRO A 90 11.43 -11.14 0.00
C PRO A 90 12.28 -12.20 -0.71
N LEU A 91 11.72 -12.87 -1.73
CA LEU A 91 12.42 -13.88 -2.51
C LEU A 91 12.88 -13.37 -3.88
N ARG A 92 12.40 -12.19 -4.30
CA ARG A 92 12.63 -11.64 -5.65
C ARG A 92 12.59 -10.11 -5.60
N SER A 93 13.74 -9.49 -5.37
CA SER A 93 13.87 -8.05 -5.15
C SER A 93 13.41 -7.18 -6.34
N GLU A 94 13.31 -7.75 -7.54
CA GLU A 94 12.79 -7.07 -8.72
C GLU A 94 11.25 -6.89 -8.66
N SER A 95 10.53 -7.74 -7.89
CA SER A 95 9.09 -7.62 -7.71
C SER A 95 8.80 -6.74 -6.48
N ILE A 96 8.13 -5.62 -6.73
CA ILE A 96 7.81 -4.62 -5.72
C ILE A 96 6.32 -4.29 -5.83
N TRP A 97 5.64 -4.30 -4.71
CA TRP A 97 4.22 -4.06 -4.62
C TRP A 97 3.93 -2.76 -3.89
N ALA A 98 2.93 -2.01 -4.37
CA ALA A 98 2.51 -0.75 -3.74
C ALA A 98 0.99 -0.69 -3.59
N ALA A 99 0.51 -0.55 -2.35
CA ALA A 99 -0.86 -0.17 -2.05
C ALA A 99 -1.02 1.34 -2.19
N THR A 100 -1.98 1.75 -2.97
CA THR A 100 -2.20 3.16 -3.28
C THR A 100 -3.67 3.55 -3.20
N THR A 101 -3.96 4.83 -3.19
CA THR A 101 -5.34 5.33 -3.30
C THR A 101 -6.01 4.97 -4.62
N ASP A 102 -5.23 4.60 -5.66
CA ASP A 102 -5.68 4.26 -7.00
C ASP A 102 -5.72 2.74 -7.27
N GLY A 103 -5.47 1.93 -6.24
CA GLY A 103 -5.40 0.48 -6.33
C GLY A 103 -4.01 -0.08 -6.00
N VAL A 104 -3.73 -1.27 -6.48
CA VAL A 104 -2.44 -1.96 -6.28
C VAL A 104 -1.60 -1.86 -7.53
N TYR A 105 -0.37 -1.39 -7.35
CA TYR A 105 0.64 -1.36 -8.41
C TYR A 105 1.71 -2.40 -8.13
N GLU A 106 2.22 -3.00 -9.18
CA GLU A 106 3.40 -3.87 -9.14
C GLU A 106 4.43 -3.41 -10.16
N SER A 107 5.69 -3.49 -9.75
CA SER A 107 6.86 -3.51 -10.62
C SER A 107 7.44 -4.91 -10.61
N THR A 108 7.92 -5.40 -11.74
CA THR A 108 8.64 -6.68 -11.89
C THR A 108 10.07 -6.49 -12.39
N ASP A 109 10.52 -5.26 -12.47
CA ASP A 109 11.82 -4.84 -13.02
C ASP A 109 12.62 -3.93 -12.07
N GLY A 110 12.42 -4.09 -10.76
CA GLY A 110 13.16 -3.34 -9.76
C GLY A 110 12.73 -1.87 -9.62
N GLY A 111 11.51 -1.54 -10.08
CA GLY A 111 10.95 -0.20 -9.97
C GLY A 111 11.16 0.67 -11.22
N ASP A 112 11.68 0.11 -12.31
CA ASP A 112 11.85 0.85 -13.57
C ASP A 112 10.51 1.12 -14.26
N SER A 113 9.55 0.17 -14.15
CA SER A 113 8.19 0.36 -14.62
C SER A 113 7.14 -0.20 -13.64
N TRP A 114 5.91 0.31 -13.71
CA TRP A 114 4.83 -0.05 -12.81
C TRP A 114 3.52 -0.28 -13.57
N SER A 115 2.79 -1.31 -13.18
CA SER A 115 1.47 -1.65 -13.69
C SER A 115 0.43 -1.63 -12.57
N ASN A 116 -0.76 -1.05 -12.81
CA ASN A 116 -1.91 -1.22 -11.92
C ASN A 116 -2.51 -2.61 -12.16
N ILE A 117 -2.32 -3.51 -11.21
CA ILE A 117 -2.75 -4.92 -11.31
C ILE A 117 -4.08 -5.20 -10.60
N HIS A 118 -4.56 -4.26 -9.74
CA HIS A 118 -5.84 -4.37 -9.07
C HIS A 118 -6.41 -2.98 -8.81
N SER A 119 -7.41 -2.58 -9.59
CA SER A 119 -7.91 -1.21 -9.66
C SER A 119 -8.93 -0.83 -8.58
N VAL A 120 -9.21 -1.71 -7.62
CA VAL A 120 -10.04 -1.35 -6.45
C VAL A 120 -9.35 -0.24 -5.68
N THR A 121 -10.03 0.88 -5.51
CA THR A 121 -9.46 2.08 -4.89
C THR A 121 -9.23 1.92 -3.39
N MET A 122 -8.34 2.73 -2.83
CA MET A 122 -8.00 2.74 -1.42
C MET A 122 -7.42 1.41 -0.93
N ALA A 123 -6.40 0.89 -1.64
CA ALA A 123 -5.51 -0.12 -1.08
C ALA A 123 -4.73 0.51 0.08
N THR A 124 -4.81 -0.09 1.26
CA THR A 124 -4.29 0.48 2.51
C THR A 124 -3.12 -0.30 3.09
N ASP A 125 -3.05 -1.59 2.79
CA ASP A 125 -1.95 -2.44 3.22
C ASP A 125 -1.77 -3.64 2.29
N ILE A 126 -0.55 -4.17 2.25
CA ILE A 126 -0.16 -5.35 1.48
C ILE A 126 0.67 -6.24 2.38
N ILE A 127 0.48 -7.55 2.26
CA ILE A 127 1.35 -8.54 2.86
C ILE A 127 1.64 -9.69 1.88
N ILE A 128 2.92 -9.90 1.60
CA ILE A 128 3.41 -10.99 0.75
C ILE A 128 3.77 -12.18 1.64
N ASN A 129 3.27 -13.37 1.29
CA ASN A 129 3.65 -14.58 2.01
C ASN A 129 5.15 -14.87 1.76
N PRO A 130 6.00 -14.91 2.82
CA PRO A 130 7.44 -15.06 2.65
C PRO A 130 7.88 -16.45 2.18
N LEU A 131 7.00 -17.46 2.26
CA LEU A 131 7.28 -18.83 1.79
C LEU A 131 6.67 -19.13 0.42
N ASP A 132 5.69 -18.35 -0.01
CA ASP A 132 5.04 -18.46 -1.33
C ASP A 132 4.65 -17.07 -1.81
N THR A 133 5.54 -16.40 -2.49
CA THR A 133 5.36 -15.01 -2.90
C THR A 133 4.33 -14.81 -4.03
N ASN A 134 3.74 -15.88 -4.59
CA ASN A 134 2.54 -15.79 -5.41
C ASN A 134 1.28 -15.52 -4.57
N MET A 135 1.35 -15.80 -3.26
CA MET A 135 0.26 -15.52 -2.34
C MET A 135 0.45 -14.15 -1.68
N VAL A 136 -0.41 -13.20 -2.05
CA VAL A 136 -0.39 -11.84 -1.52
C VAL A 136 -1.79 -11.46 -1.04
N PHE A 137 -1.86 -10.76 0.07
CA PHE A 137 -3.09 -10.21 0.61
C PHE A 137 -3.03 -8.69 0.57
N VAL A 138 -4.15 -8.09 0.21
CA VAL A 138 -4.30 -6.64 0.10
C VAL A 138 -5.55 -6.21 0.85
N ALA A 139 -5.40 -5.23 1.71
CA ALA A 139 -6.53 -4.60 2.38
C ALA A 139 -6.99 -3.36 1.60
N HIS A 140 -8.28 -3.28 1.33
CA HIS A 140 -8.94 -2.10 0.74
C HIS A 140 -9.98 -1.55 1.70
N GLY A 141 -9.99 -0.24 1.88
CA GLY A 141 -10.99 0.38 2.75
C GLY A 141 -10.69 1.85 3.04
N GLY A 142 -11.66 2.52 3.66
CA GLY A 142 -11.62 3.94 3.94
C GLY A 142 -12.55 4.75 3.03
N MET A 143 -12.56 6.06 3.20
CA MET A 143 -13.45 6.95 2.45
C MET A 143 -13.14 6.92 0.95
N GLY A 144 -14.16 6.67 0.14
CA GLY A 144 -14.05 6.62 -1.32
C GLY A 144 -13.55 5.29 -1.88
N SER A 145 -13.39 4.25 -1.05
CA SER A 145 -13.14 2.91 -1.56
C SER A 145 -14.38 2.39 -2.27
N ASP A 146 -14.20 1.80 -3.45
CA ASP A 146 -15.25 1.17 -4.26
C ASP A 146 -15.35 -0.34 -4.01
N GLY A 147 -14.48 -0.90 -3.14
CA GLY A 147 -14.46 -2.31 -2.83
C GLY A 147 -13.80 -2.65 -1.50
N HIS A 148 -14.45 -2.27 -0.39
CA HIS A 148 -13.94 -2.60 0.95
C HIS A 148 -13.76 -4.10 1.13
N GLY A 149 -12.67 -4.52 1.73
CA GLY A 149 -12.40 -5.92 2.05
C GLY A 149 -10.92 -6.26 2.01
N ILE A 150 -10.61 -7.49 2.39
CA ILE A 150 -9.30 -8.10 2.17
C ILE A 150 -9.38 -8.93 0.90
N TYR A 151 -8.49 -8.68 -0.03
CA TYR A 151 -8.38 -9.42 -1.28
C TYR A 151 -7.13 -10.29 -1.24
N ARG A 152 -7.20 -11.41 -1.94
CA ARG A 152 -6.10 -12.37 -2.04
C ARG A 152 -5.84 -12.71 -3.49
N THR A 153 -4.58 -12.75 -3.87
CA THR A 153 -4.08 -13.44 -5.05
C THR A 153 -3.34 -14.71 -4.63
N GLN A 154 -3.27 -15.71 -5.51
CA GLN A 154 -2.50 -16.95 -5.37
C GLN A 154 -1.66 -17.23 -6.63
N ASP A 155 -1.67 -16.32 -7.57
CA ASP A 155 -1.03 -16.41 -8.89
C ASP A 155 -0.11 -15.21 -9.17
N GLY A 156 0.38 -14.54 -8.10
CA GLY A 156 1.31 -13.43 -8.23
C GLY A 156 0.67 -12.15 -8.77
N GLY A 157 -0.65 -11.97 -8.59
CA GLY A 157 -1.34 -10.75 -8.99
C GLY A 157 -2.08 -10.83 -10.32
N GLU A 158 -2.09 -11.99 -10.99
CA GLU A 158 -2.86 -12.16 -12.22
C GLU A 158 -4.38 -12.09 -11.94
N THR A 159 -4.81 -12.68 -10.82
CA THR A 159 -6.21 -12.63 -10.38
C THR A 159 -6.34 -12.33 -8.89
N PHE A 160 -7.43 -11.65 -8.53
CA PHE A 160 -7.76 -11.35 -7.13
C PHE A 160 -9.15 -11.85 -6.76
N SER A 161 -9.27 -12.39 -5.56
CA SER A 161 -10.54 -12.80 -4.96
C SER A 161 -10.71 -12.15 -3.59
N LYS A 162 -11.92 -11.64 -3.31
CA LYS A 162 -12.25 -11.08 -1.99
C LYS A 162 -12.33 -12.21 -0.97
N ALA A 163 -11.62 -12.08 0.14
CA ALA A 163 -11.68 -13.04 1.24
C ALA A 163 -13.02 -12.94 1.97
N ASN A 164 -13.61 -14.08 2.28
CA ASN A 164 -14.80 -14.14 3.14
C ASN A 164 -14.34 -14.04 4.59
N LEU A 165 -14.59 -12.91 5.21
CA LEU A 165 -14.34 -12.71 6.62
C LEU A 165 -15.54 -13.16 7.43
N LEU A 166 -15.30 -13.94 8.50
CA LEU A 166 -16.35 -14.40 9.41
C LEU A 166 -16.01 -13.92 10.82
N VAL A 167 -16.96 -13.22 11.44
CA VAL A 167 -16.86 -12.79 12.84
C VAL A 167 -18.04 -13.38 13.61
N GLY A 168 -17.77 -14.08 14.70
CA GLY A 168 -18.81 -14.74 15.49
C GLY A 168 -19.64 -15.75 14.70
N GLY A 169 -19.08 -16.34 13.63
CA GLY A 169 -19.76 -17.32 12.76
C GLY A 169 -20.65 -16.72 11.67
N GLY A 170 -20.69 -15.41 11.52
CA GLY A 170 -21.43 -14.70 10.46
C GLY A 170 -20.53 -13.93 9.50
N PRO A 171 -21.03 -13.57 8.29
CA PRO A 171 -20.31 -12.72 7.36
C PRO A 171 -19.98 -11.37 7.99
N PHE A 172 -18.72 -10.92 7.83
CA PHE A 172 -18.27 -9.63 8.33
C PHE A 172 -17.84 -8.74 7.16
N GLU A 173 -18.41 -7.55 7.10
CA GLU A 173 -17.99 -6.51 6.18
C GLU A 173 -17.51 -5.29 6.96
N TYR A 174 -16.36 -4.74 6.56
CA TYR A 174 -15.86 -3.51 7.13
C TYR A 174 -15.79 -2.40 6.07
N LYS A 175 -15.78 -1.15 6.53
CA LYS A 175 -15.71 0.04 5.65
C LYS A 175 -14.53 0.95 5.96
N GLY A 176 -13.84 0.71 7.07
CA GLY A 176 -12.65 1.44 7.47
C GLY A 176 -11.38 0.97 6.77
N LYS A 177 -10.24 1.34 7.33
CA LYS A 177 -8.94 0.82 6.92
C LYS A 177 -8.64 -0.47 7.67
N ALA A 178 -7.86 -1.34 7.06
CA ALA A 178 -7.28 -2.49 7.74
C ALA A 178 -5.76 -2.49 7.59
N VAL A 179 -5.10 -3.00 8.62
CA VAL A 179 -3.66 -3.28 8.65
C VAL A 179 -3.47 -4.77 8.86
N LEU A 180 -2.63 -5.38 8.05
CA LEU A 180 -2.39 -6.81 8.01
C LEU A 180 -1.05 -7.16 8.66
N SER A 181 -0.97 -8.34 9.25
CA SER A 181 0.26 -8.91 9.77
C SER A 181 0.29 -10.42 9.57
N MET A 182 1.47 -10.97 9.31
CA MET A 182 1.72 -12.40 9.12
C MET A 182 3.03 -12.77 9.79
N SER A 183 3.07 -13.90 10.44
CA SER A 183 4.32 -14.46 10.95
C SER A 183 5.00 -15.31 9.88
N SER A 184 6.31 -15.12 9.70
CA SER A 184 7.11 -15.98 8.81
C SER A 184 7.13 -17.44 9.23
N GLU A 185 6.94 -17.74 10.53
CA GLU A 185 6.86 -19.10 11.06
C GLU A 185 5.50 -19.76 10.82
N LYS A 186 4.43 -18.95 10.67
CA LYS A 186 3.06 -19.41 10.47
C LYS A 186 2.36 -18.60 9.38
N PRO A 187 2.83 -18.66 8.13
CA PRO A 187 2.34 -17.80 7.05
C PRO A 187 0.93 -18.17 6.55
N ASN A 188 0.34 -19.22 7.09
CA ASN A 188 -1.06 -19.60 6.89
C ASN A 188 -2.03 -18.85 7.82
N ILE A 189 -1.52 -18.05 8.76
CA ILE A 189 -2.32 -17.24 9.69
C ILE A 189 -2.05 -15.77 9.40
N ILE A 190 -3.12 -15.03 9.15
CA ILE A 190 -3.07 -13.59 8.94
C ILE A 190 -3.89 -12.93 10.04
N TYR A 191 -3.29 -11.93 10.64
CA TYR A 191 -3.95 -11.06 11.60
C TYR A 191 -4.34 -9.76 10.89
N ALA A 192 -5.54 -9.27 11.15
CA ALA A 192 -6.03 -8.01 10.62
C ALA A 192 -6.55 -7.12 11.76
N SER A 193 -6.01 -5.90 11.85
CA SER A 193 -6.61 -4.83 12.67
C SER A 193 -7.48 -3.98 11.77
N ILE A 194 -8.77 -3.91 12.06
CA ILE A 194 -9.78 -3.34 11.18
C ILE A 194 -10.49 -2.18 11.90
N GLY A 195 -10.46 -1.01 11.26
CA GLY A 195 -11.22 0.16 11.69
C GLY A 195 -12.61 0.20 11.05
N ASN A 196 -13.62 0.57 11.81
CA ASN A 196 -14.96 0.84 11.28
C ASN A 196 -15.09 2.30 10.84
N SER A 197 -16.05 2.57 9.95
CA SER A 197 -16.33 3.93 9.47
C SER A 197 -16.90 4.86 10.54
N ASP A 198 -17.38 4.32 11.66
CA ASP A 198 -17.91 5.04 12.82
C ASP A 198 -16.83 5.39 13.86
N GLY A 199 -15.57 5.03 13.59
CA GLY A 199 -14.43 5.26 14.49
C GLY A 199 -14.24 4.18 15.54
N SER A 200 -15.08 3.15 15.59
CA SER A 200 -14.85 1.98 16.43
C SER A 200 -13.77 1.07 15.85
N LEU A 201 -13.12 0.30 16.72
CA LEU A 201 -12.11 -0.69 16.34
C LEU A 201 -12.67 -2.09 16.58
N ASN A 202 -12.57 -2.96 15.61
CA ASN A 202 -12.76 -4.39 15.78
C ASN A 202 -11.37 -5.05 15.84
N TYR A 203 -11.14 -5.75 16.95
CA TYR A 203 -9.94 -6.57 17.14
C TYR A 203 -10.35 -8.04 17.01
N GLU A 204 -9.73 -8.76 16.13
CA GLU A 204 -9.71 -10.24 16.13
C GLU A 204 -8.30 -10.74 15.76
#